data_f774bfeffde67ccdbcc71f9c761cb40d
#
_entry.id   f774bfeffde67ccdbcc71f9c761cb40d
#
_cell.length_a   1.000
_cell.length_b   1.000
_cell.length_c   1.000
_cell.angle_alpha   90.00
_cell.angle_beta   90.00
_cell.angle_gamma   90.00
#
_symmetry.space_group_name_H-M   'P 1'
#
loop_
_entity.id
_entity.type
_entity.pdbx_description
1 polymer ?
#
loop_
_entity_poly.entity_id
_entity_poly.type
_entity_poly.pdbx_seq_one_letter_code
_entity_poly.pdbx_strand_id
1 'polypeptide(L)'
;MSLEIWFAFVAACSVMLVIPGPTILTVISYSMAHGRRANVPLVAAVALGDSTALAVSLLGLGSLLAASAFWFTVVKWAGGLYLLYLAAKMLRAGLRAPGNASASDVAAPKVPASRWRLFANTYLVTALNPKGIVFFVAFLPQFIRPGAPIAQQLWILAATFVTLAAINATAYAVFAGAAGRLLASPRAQRRFHLAGGSLLGAAGIWALMARRPA
;
A
#
# COMPACT_ATOMS: atom_id res chain seq x y z
N MET A 1 15.85 17.31 -1.05
CA MET A 1 14.69 16.91 -1.89
C MET A 1 13.90 18.16 -2.23
N SER A 2 13.47 18.35 -3.49
CA SER A 2 12.62 19.51 -3.85
C SER A 2 11.17 19.26 -3.42
N LEU A 3 10.43 20.35 -3.17
CA LEU A 3 9.02 20.28 -2.80
C LEU A 3 8.17 19.60 -3.88
N GLU A 4 8.48 19.81 -5.15
CA GLU A 4 7.78 19.18 -6.27
C GLU A 4 7.84 17.65 -6.21
N ILE A 5 9.03 17.09 -5.96
CA ILE A 5 9.20 15.63 -5.82
C ILE A 5 8.47 15.13 -4.58
N TRP A 6 8.54 15.89 -3.48
CA TRP A 6 7.83 15.51 -2.27
C TRP A 6 6.31 15.50 -2.48
N PHE A 7 5.73 16.52 -3.13
CA PHE A 7 4.30 16.52 -3.45
C PHE A 7 3.91 15.40 -4.41
N ALA A 8 4.75 15.11 -5.41
CA ALA A 8 4.51 13.97 -6.31
C ALA A 8 4.50 12.65 -5.55
N PHE A 9 5.42 12.46 -4.58
CA PHE A 9 5.44 11.30 -3.71
C PHE A 9 4.20 11.22 -2.82
N VAL A 10 3.81 12.33 -2.17
CA VAL A 10 2.57 12.41 -1.35
C VAL A 10 1.35 12.02 -2.19
N ALA A 11 1.21 12.56 -3.39
CA ALA A 11 0.11 12.24 -4.29
C ALA A 11 0.08 10.75 -4.64
N ALA A 12 1.22 10.19 -5.03
CA ALA A 12 1.35 8.77 -5.37
C ALA A 12 1.02 7.84 -4.18
N CYS A 13 1.56 8.16 -2.99
CA CYS A 13 1.26 7.43 -1.76
C CYS A 13 -0.22 7.52 -1.41
N SER A 14 -0.83 8.70 -1.51
CA SER A 14 -2.25 8.91 -1.19
C SER A 14 -3.14 8.06 -2.09
N VAL A 15 -2.88 8.06 -3.40
CA VAL A 15 -3.59 7.21 -4.35
C VAL A 15 -3.46 5.73 -3.98
N MET A 16 -2.24 5.28 -3.71
CA MET A 16 -1.99 3.90 -3.34
C MET A 16 -2.68 3.51 -2.03
N LEU A 17 -2.63 4.37 -1.01
CA LEU A 17 -3.18 4.10 0.32
C LEU A 17 -4.71 4.10 0.35
N VAL A 18 -5.35 4.98 -0.42
CA VAL A 18 -6.83 5.05 -0.53
C VAL A 18 -7.40 3.78 -1.16
N ILE A 19 -6.66 3.09 -2.01
CA ILE A 19 -7.11 1.80 -2.56
C ILE A 19 -7.03 0.72 -1.47
N PRO A 20 -8.17 0.21 -0.93
CA PRO A 20 -8.13 -0.75 0.15
C PRO A 20 -7.49 -2.07 -0.32
N GLY A 21 -6.39 -2.41 0.34
CA GLY A 21 -5.74 -3.70 0.25
C GLY A 21 -6.00 -4.55 1.50
N PRO A 22 -5.31 -5.70 1.66
CA PRO A 22 -5.47 -6.60 2.81
C PRO A 22 -5.39 -5.89 4.15
N THR A 23 -4.43 -4.97 4.33
CA THR A 23 -4.27 -4.16 5.56
C THR A 23 -5.54 -3.38 5.89
N ILE A 24 -6.06 -2.61 4.94
CA ILE A 24 -7.23 -1.75 5.16
C ILE A 24 -8.51 -2.58 5.37
N LEU A 25 -8.67 -3.68 4.65
CA LEU A 25 -9.79 -4.61 4.85
C LEU A 25 -9.75 -5.21 6.27
N THR A 26 -8.57 -5.54 6.78
CA THR A 26 -8.38 -6.00 8.16
C THR A 26 -8.75 -4.90 9.17
N VAL A 27 -8.29 -3.66 8.95
CA VAL A 27 -8.63 -2.50 9.79
C VAL A 27 -10.15 -2.30 9.83
N ILE A 28 -10.83 -2.27 8.67
CA ILE A 28 -12.30 -2.11 8.60
C ILE A 28 -12.99 -3.23 9.35
N SER A 29 -12.66 -4.50 9.06
CA SER A 29 -13.29 -5.67 9.68
C SER A 29 -13.16 -5.67 11.20
N TYR A 30 -11.96 -5.38 11.71
CA TYR A 30 -11.72 -5.37 13.15
C TYR A 30 -12.33 -4.15 13.85
N SER A 31 -12.34 -2.97 13.19
CA SER A 31 -12.98 -1.78 13.73
C SER A 31 -14.51 -1.93 13.76
N MET A 32 -15.11 -2.59 12.77
CA MET A 32 -16.55 -2.90 12.80
C MET A 32 -16.91 -3.87 13.94
N ALA A 33 -16.09 -4.86 14.21
CA ALA A 33 -16.34 -5.87 15.22
C ALA A 33 -16.09 -5.38 16.65
N HIS A 34 -15.08 -4.52 16.89
CA HIS A 34 -14.66 -4.10 18.24
C HIS A 34 -14.90 -2.62 18.53
N GLY A 35 -15.37 -1.85 17.52
CA GLY A 35 -15.62 -0.43 17.64
C GLY A 35 -14.34 0.39 17.89
N ARG A 36 -14.52 1.59 18.44
CA ARG A 36 -13.43 2.56 18.64
C ARG A 36 -12.25 2.06 19.51
N ARG A 37 -12.49 1.06 20.35
CA ARG A 37 -11.44 0.48 21.22
C ARG A 37 -10.34 -0.25 20.43
N ALA A 38 -10.63 -0.65 19.19
CA ALA A 38 -9.67 -1.29 18.29
C ALA A 38 -8.79 -0.30 17.55
N ASN A 39 -9.18 0.97 17.43
CA ASN A 39 -8.50 1.92 16.54
C ASN A 39 -7.02 2.10 16.88
N VAL A 40 -6.68 2.32 18.16
CA VAL A 40 -5.28 2.54 18.57
C VAL A 40 -4.38 1.35 18.24
N PRO A 41 -4.69 0.09 18.68
CA PRO A 41 -3.84 -1.04 18.32
C PRO A 41 -3.77 -1.30 16.81
N LEU A 42 -4.84 -1.05 16.05
CA LEU A 42 -4.85 -1.22 14.60
C LEU A 42 -3.95 -0.20 13.90
N VAL A 43 -4.08 1.08 14.23
CA VAL A 43 -3.26 2.15 13.64
C VAL A 43 -1.78 1.97 14.01
N ALA A 44 -1.48 1.63 15.26
CA ALA A 44 -0.11 1.34 15.69
C ALA A 44 0.47 0.12 14.93
N ALA A 45 -0.33 -0.93 14.73
CA ALA A 45 0.08 -2.11 13.97
C ALA A 45 0.36 -1.78 12.49
N VAL A 46 -0.47 -0.93 11.87
CA VAL A 46 -0.23 -0.47 10.48
C VAL A 46 1.05 0.34 10.41
N ALA A 47 1.22 1.34 11.28
CA ALA A 47 2.41 2.20 11.28
C ALA A 47 3.70 1.39 11.47
N LEU A 48 3.73 0.45 12.43
CA LEU A 48 4.89 -0.40 12.67
C LEU A 48 5.09 -1.43 11.55
N GLY A 49 4.02 -2.01 11.02
CA GLY A 49 4.08 -2.97 9.92
C GLY A 49 4.65 -2.34 8.65
N ASP A 50 4.16 -1.15 8.28
CA ASP A 50 4.68 -0.40 7.13
C ASP A 50 6.12 0.05 7.36
N SER A 51 6.48 0.49 8.59
CA SER A 51 7.86 0.83 8.93
C SER A 51 8.81 -0.37 8.78
N THR A 52 8.37 -1.56 9.21
CA THR A 52 9.15 -2.79 9.06
C THR A 52 9.28 -3.18 7.60
N ALA A 53 8.19 -3.21 6.84
CA ALA A 53 8.22 -3.52 5.41
C ALA A 53 9.12 -2.56 4.64
N LEU A 54 9.05 -1.26 4.96
CA LEU A 54 9.88 -0.23 4.36
C LEU A 54 11.35 -0.42 4.71
N ALA A 55 11.67 -0.63 5.99
CA ALA A 55 13.06 -0.85 6.43
C ALA A 55 13.67 -2.08 5.76
N VAL A 56 12.98 -3.21 5.76
CA VAL A 56 13.43 -4.45 5.10
C VAL A 56 13.58 -4.25 3.59
N SER A 57 12.63 -3.55 2.95
CA SER A 57 12.70 -3.25 1.52
C SER A 57 13.88 -2.36 1.17
N LEU A 58 14.18 -1.35 1.99
CA LEU A 58 15.32 -0.45 1.77
C LEU A 58 16.65 -1.12 2.04
N LEU A 59 16.78 -1.97 3.06
CA LEU A 59 17.98 -2.76 3.32
C LEU A 59 18.27 -3.73 2.18
N GLY A 60 17.21 -4.44 1.73
CA GLY A 60 17.29 -5.32 0.58
C GLY A 60 17.67 -4.58 -0.71
N LEU A 61 17.04 -3.42 -0.95
CA LEU A 61 17.32 -2.60 -2.13
C LEU A 61 18.74 -2.01 -2.08
N GLY A 62 19.19 -1.54 -0.92
CA GLY A 62 20.53 -0.99 -0.74
C GLY A 62 21.63 -1.99 -1.08
N SER A 63 21.50 -3.22 -0.62
CA SER A 63 22.43 -4.31 -0.95
C SER A 63 22.41 -4.68 -2.44
N LEU A 64 21.22 -4.68 -3.06
CA LEU A 64 21.05 -4.93 -4.49
C LEU A 64 21.63 -3.81 -5.37
N LEU A 65 21.44 -2.56 -4.98
CA LEU A 65 22.00 -1.40 -5.68
C LEU A 65 23.53 -1.35 -5.61
N ALA A 66 24.10 -1.73 -4.47
CA ALA A 66 25.54 -1.85 -4.29
C ALA A 66 26.14 -2.99 -5.13
N ALA A 67 25.38 -4.06 -5.36
CA ALA A 67 25.85 -5.24 -6.06
C ALA A 67 25.89 -5.09 -7.60
N SER A 68 24.89 -4.47 -8.25
CA SER A 68 24.85 -4.32 -9.71
C SER A 68 23.70 -3.48 -10.25
N ALA A 69 23.97 -2.69 -11.32
CA ALA A 69 22.97 -2.01 -12.13
C ALA A 69 21.94 -2.95 -12.78
N PHE A 70 22.34 -4.19 -13.04
CA PHE A 70 21.47 -5.24 -13.57
C PHE A 70 20.36 -5.57 -12.60
N TRP A 71 20.67 -5.82 -11.33
CA TRP A 71 19.66 -6.15 -10.31
C TRP A 71 18.66 -5.03 -10.06
N PHE A 72 19.09 -3.76 -10.11
CA PHE A 72 18.13 -2.64 -10.09
C PHE A 72 17.13 -2.73 -11.23
N THR A 73 17.60 -3.02 -12.44
CA THR A 73 16.73 -3.16 -13.61
C THR A 73 15.76 -4.32 -13.45
N VAL A 74 16.22 -5.47 -12.95
CA VAL A 74 15.39 -6.65 -12.68
C VAL A 74 14.28 -6.30 -11.68
N VAL A 75 14.63 -5.69 -10.55
CA VAL A 75 13.68 -5.29 -9.50
C VAL A 75 12.66 -4.27 -10.01
N LYS A 76 13.11 -3.26 -10.77
CA LYS A 76 12.25 -2.27 -11.40
C LYS A 76 11.20 -2.92 -12.32
N TRP A 77 11.65 -3.82 -13.19
CA TRP A 77 10.76 -4.53 -14.11
C TRP A 77 9.80 -5.47 -13.37
N ALA A 78 10.28 -6.25 -12.41
CA ALA A 78 9.45 -7.12 -11.59
C ALA A 78 8.37 -6.33 -10.84
N GLY A 79 8.75 -5.22 -10.21
CA GLY A 79 7.82 -4.35 -9.50
C GLY A 79 6.79 -3.69 -10.41
N GLY A 80 7.23 -3.12 -11.54
CA GLY A 80 6.33 -2.51 -12.52
C GLY A 80 5.33 -3.51 -13.11
N LEU A 81 5.80 -4.69 -13.48
CA LEU A 81 4.95 -5.79 -13.99
C LEU A 81 3.97 -6.27 -12.91
N TYR A 82 4.40 -6.35 -11.65
CA TYR A 82 3.49 -6.71 -10.56
C TYR A 82 2.41 -5.65 -10.33
N LEU A 83 2.73 -4.36 -10.41
CA LEU A 83 1.74 -3.29 -10.36
C LEU A 83 0.74 -3.39 -11.51
N LEU A 84 1.21 -3.69 -12.73
CA LEU A 84 0.35 -3.93 -13.89
C LEU A 84 -0.52 -5.17 -13.71
N TYR A 85 0.02 -6.25 -13.12
CA TYR A 85 -0.76 -7.44 -12.76
C TYR A 85 -1.89 -7.10 -11.78
N LEU A 86 -1.60 -6.35 -10.71
CA LEU A 86 -2.62 -5.91 -9.75
C LEU A 86 -3.65 -4.99 -10.42
N ALA A 87 -3.20 -4.07 -11.28
CA ALA A 87 -4.07 -3.22 -12.07
C ALA A 87 -5.03 -4.03 -12.95
N ALA A 88 -4.51 -4.99 -13.69
CA ALA A 88 -5.30 -5.87 -14.55
C ALA A 88 -6.30 -6.71 -13.72
N LYS A 89 -5.89 -7.24 -12.57
CA LYS A 89 -6.77 -7.98 -11.64
C LYS A 89 -7.91 -7.10 -11.15
N MET A 90 -7.63 -5.86 -10.76
CA MET A 90 -8.65 -4.91 -10.31
C MET A 90 -9.57 -4.50 -11.46
N LEU A 91 -9.05 -4.16 -12.63
CA LEU A 91 -9.86 -3.78 -13.79
C LEU A 91 -10.80 -4.92 -14.20
N ARG A 92 -10.28 -6.16 -14.27
CA ARG A 92 -11.12 -7.34 -14.55
C ARG A 92 -12.24 -7.52 -13.52
N ALA A 93 -11.95 -7.32 -12.23
CA ALA A 93 -12.97 -7.39 -11.18
C ALA A 93 -14.03 -6.28 -11.34
N GLY A 94 -13.61 -5.06 -11.71
CA GLY A 94 -14.53 -3.95 -11.95
C GLY A 94 -15.36 -4.07 -13.22
N LEU A 95 -14.89 -4.82 -14.23
CA LEU A 95 -15.61 -5.05 -15.50
C LEU A 95 -16.56 -6.25 -15.43
N ARG A 96 -16.38 -7.18 -14.47
CA ARG A 96 -17.31 -8.30 -14.29
C ARG A 96 -18.67 -7.80 -13.82
N ALA A 97 -19.75 -8.41 -14.33
CA ALA A 97 -21.11 -8.07 -13.92
C ALA A 97 -21.31 -8.28 -12.41
N PRO A 98 -22.11 -7.43 -11.74
CA PRO A 98 -22.46 -7.60 -10.34
C PRO A 98 -23.27 -8.91 -10.19
N GLY A 99 -22.68 -9.96 -9.73
CA GLY A 99 -23.32 -11.27 -9.57
C GLY A 99 -22.33 -12.43 -9.42
N ASN A 100 -21.12 -12.29 -9.97
CA ASN A 100 -20.10 -13.34 -9.92
C ASN A 100 -18.83 -12.94 -9.16
N ALA A 101 -18.80 -11.78 -8.55
CA ALA A 101 -17.73 -11.43 -7.64
C ALA A 101 -18.06 -12.05 -6.28
N SER A 102 -17.66 -13.30 -6.09
CA SER A 102 -17.57 -13.85 -4.74
C SER A 102 -16.67 -12.89 -3.95
N ALA A 103 -17.27 -12.16 -3.01
CA ALA A 103 -16.56 -11.47 -1.93
C ALA A 103 -15.76 -12.47 -1.05
N SER A 104 -15.63 -13.69 -1.54
CA SER A 104 -15.26 -14.88 -0.81
C SER A 104 -13.79 -15.27 -0.88
N ASP A 105 -12.92 -14.52 -1.53
CA ASP A 105 -11.49 -14.87 -1.48
C ASP A 105 -10.69 -14.16 -0.37
N VAL A 106 -11.35 -13.27 0.36
CA VAL A 106 -10.84 -12.83 1.66
C VAL A 106 -11.80 -13.39 2.69
N ALA A 107 -11.55 -14.61 3.16
CA ALA A 107 -12.24 -15.15 4.33
C ALA A 107 -12.23 -14.06 5.40
N ALA A 108 -13.41 -13.63 5.86
CA ALA A 108 -13.50 -12.62 6.89
C ALA A 108 -12.57 -13.08 8.04
N PRO A 109 -11.53 -12.31 8.38
CA PRO A 109 -10.56 -12.78 9.35
C PRO A 109 -11.32 -13.07 10.64
N LYS A 110 -11.13 -14.29 11.22
CA LYS A 110 -11.70 -14.63 12.51
C LYS A 110 -11.31 -13.52 13.46
N VAL A 111 -12.31 -12.83 13.99
CA VAL A 111 -12.09 -11.62 14.78
C VAL A 111 -11.43 -11.99 16.11
N PRO A 112 -10.19 -11.57 16.40
CA PRO A 112 -9.50 -11.94 17.62
C PRO A 112 -10.13 -11.26 18.83
N ALA A 113 -10.25 -12.00 19.92
CA ALA A 113 -10.85 -11.52 21.17
C ALA A 113 -9.94 -10.55 21.97
N SER A 114 -8.63 -10.48 21.72
CA SER A 114 -7.69 -9.66 22.48
C SER A 114 -7.05 -8.55 21.62
N ARG A 115 -6.79 -7.40 22.24
CA ARG A 115 -6.11 -6.25 21.60
C ARG A 115 -4.73 -6.61 21.06
N TRP A 116 -4.01 -7.49 21.76
CA TRP A 116 -2.70 -7.96 21.34
C TRP A 116 -2.79 -8.79 20.05
N ARG A 117 -3.76 -9.68 19.96
CA ARG A 117 -3.97 -10.46 18.74
C ARG A 117 -4.43 -9.59 17.56
N LEU A 118 -5.26 -8.56 17.82
CA LEU A 118 -5.62 -7.57 16.81
C LEU A 118 -4.38 -6.88 16.27
N PHE A 119 -3.53 -6.39 17.18
CA PHE A 119 -2.27 -5.74 16.82
C PHE A 119 -1.37 -6.69 16.02
N ALA A 120 -1.08 -7.88 16.55
CA ALA A 120 -0.16 -8.83 15.93
C ALA A 120 -0.62 -9.27 14.54
N ASN A 121 -1.91 -9.60 14.37
CA ASN A 121 -2.45 -9.98 13.08
C ASN A 121 -2.39 -8.83 12.07
N THR A 122 -2.77 -7.61 12.49
CA THR A 122 -2.73 -6.44 11.60
C THR A 122 -1.29 -6.08 11.24
N TYR A 123 -0.37 -6.15 12.21
CA TYR A 123 1.05 -5.95 11.97
C TYR A 123 1.59 -6.94 10.94
N LEU A 124 1.34 -8.24 11.10
CA LEU A 124 1.82 -9.25 10.16
C LEU A 124 1.22 -9.07 8.77
N VAL A 125 -0.09 -8.82 8.67
CA VAL A 125 -0.76 -8.55 7.39
C VAL A 125 -0.17 -7.32 6.70
N THR A 126 0.23 -6.30 7.46
CA THR A 126 0.82 -5.07 6.92
C THR A 126 2.28 -5.26 6.55
N ALA A 127 3.10 -5.82 7.45
CA ALA A 127 4.53 -6.04 7.23
C ALA A 127 4.80 -7.00 6.05
N LEU A 128 3.92 -7.97 5.85
CA LEU A 128 4.02 -8.93 4.75
C LEU A 128 3.15 -8.56 3.54
N ASN A 129 2.59 -7.35 3.52
CA ASN A 129 1.72 -6.91 2.43
C ASN A 129 2.51 -6.74 1.12
N PRO A 130 2.29 -7.61 0.11
CA PRO A 130 3.05 -7.54 -1.14
C PRO A 130 2.83 -6.21 -1.88
N LYS A 131 1.66 -5.57 -1.72
CA LYS A 131 1.38 -4.27 -2.31
C LYS A 131 2.33 -3.20 -1.77
N GLY A 132 2.56 -3.16 -0.45
CA GLY A 132 3.49 -2.23 0.20
C GLY A 132 4.94 -2.52 -0.17
N ILE A 133 5.36 -3.77 -0.06
CA ILE A 133 6.73 -4.20 -0.36
C ILE A 133 7.11 -3.84 -1.81
N VAL A 134 6.26 -4.17 -2.78
CA VAL A 134 6.51 -3.84 -4.18
C VAL A 134 6.54 -2.33 -4.41
N PHE A 135 5.66 -1.58 -3.75
CA PHE A 135 5.68 -0.13 -3.82
C PHE A 135 7.00 0.45 -3.29
N PHE A 136 7.49 -0.03 -2.15
CA PHE A 136 8.76 0.46 -1.59
C PHE A 136 9.95 0.12 -2.48
N VAL A 137 9.99 -1.09 -3.00
CA VAL A 137 11.13 -1.58 -3.79
C VAL A 137 11.15 -0.96 -5.20
N ALA A 138 9.99 -0.89 -5.87
CA ALA A 138 9.92 -0.45 -7.26
C ALA A 138 9.69 1.06 -7.43
N PHE A 139 9.00 1.68 -6.48
CA PHE A 139 8.49 3.03 -6.66
C PHE A 139 9.27 4.08 -5.84
N LEU A 140 9.60 3.80 -4.59
CA LEU A 140 10.28 4.75 -3.71
C LEU A 140 11.62 5.25 -4.27
N PRO A 141 12.50 4.42 -4.87
CA PRO A 141 13.77 4.89 -5.42
C PRO A 141 13.64 5.96 -6.50
N GLN A 142 12.48 6.07 -7.16
CA GLN A 142 12.24 7.02 -8.23
C GLN A 142 12.11 8.47 -7.72
N PHE A 143 11.93 8.66 -6.40
CA PHE A 143 11.86 9.95 -5.74
C PHE A 143 13.19 10.36 -5.09
N ILE A 144 14.23 9.54 -5.22
CA ILE A 144 15.57 9.83 -4.69
C ILE A 144 16.37 10.54 -5.77
N ARG A 145 16.93 11.71 -5.45
CA ARG A 145 17.83 12.45 -6.35
C ARG A 145 19.29 12.12 -6.06
N PRO A 146 20.08 11.78 -7.08
CA PRO A 146 21.53 11.74 -6.98
C PRO A 146 22.07 13.14 -6.65
N GLY A 147 23.21 13.19 -5.96
CA GLY A 147 23.88 14.46 -5.61
C GLY A 147 23.38 15.13 -4.32
N ALA A 148 22.34 14.61 -3.67
CA ALA A 148 21.91 15.02 -2.34
C ALA A 148 22.02 13.86 -1.35
N PRO A 149 22.13 14.13 -0.02
CA PRO A 149 22.27 13.06 0.99
C PRO A 149 21.10 12.06 0.92
N ILE A 150 21.38 10.83 0.49
CA ILE A 150 20.38 9.78 0.27
C ILE A 150 19.67 9.44 1.57
N ALA A 151 20.41 9.31 2.67
CA ALA A 151 19.84 8.98 3.98
C ALA A 151 18.76 9.98 4.41
N GLN A 152 19.01 11.28 4.24
CA GLN A 152 18.03 12.32 4.57
C GLN A 152 16.77 12.21 3.71
N GLN A 153 16.93 11.95 2.41
CA GLN A 153 15.79 11.76 1.51
C GLN A 153 14.96 10.54 1.92
N LEU A 154 15.62 9.42 2.23
CA LEU A 154 14.96 8.20 2.68
C LEU A 154 14.17 8.43 3.98
N TRP A 155 14.73 9.12 4.96
CA TRP A 155 14.02 9.44 6.20
C TRP A 155 12.79 10.30 5.97
N ILE A 156 12.88 11.32 5.09
CA ILE A 156 11.74 12.18 4.75
C ILE A 156 10.64 11.35 4.07
N LEU A 157 11.00 10.54 3.07
CA LEU A 157 10.04 9.71 2.34
C LEU A 157 9.41 8.66 3.26
N ALA A 158 10.20 8.01 4.12
CA ALA A 158 9.73 7.04 5.09
C ALA A 158 8.76 7.65 6.09
N ALA A 159 9.13 8.76 6.73
CA ALA A 159 8.28 9.46 7.69
C ALA A 159 6.98 9.95 7.02
N THR A 160 7.06 10.47 5.80
CA THR A 160 5.88 10.89 5.02
C THR A 160 4.95 9.71 4.76
N PHE A 161 5.49 8.59 4.28
CA PHE A 161 4.67 7.41 3.98
C PHE A 161 3.97 6.87 5.24
N VAL A 162 4.72 6.64 6.32
CA VAL A 162 4.18 6.09 7.58
C VAL A 162 3.11 7.03 8.16
N THR A 163 3.33 8.34 8.09
CA THR A 163 2.34 9.34 8.53
C THR A 163 1.06 9.25 7.71
N LEU A 164 1.17 9.22 6.38
CA LEU A 164 0.02 9.09 5.48
C LEU A 164 -0.72 7.75 5.71
N ALA A 165 0.01 6.67 5.90
CA ALA A 165 -0.55 5.35 6.18
C ALA A 165 -1.31 5.34 7.52
N ALA A 166 -0.75 5.96 8.57
CA ALA A 166 -1.42 6.09 9.86
C ALA A 166 -2.69 6.95 9.79
N ILE A 167 -2.65 8.08 9.07
CA ILE A 167 -3.82 8.93 8.82
C ILE A 167 -4.89 8.15 8.06
N ASN A 168 -4.50 7.47 6.99
CA ASN A 168 -5.40 6.65 6.17
C ASN A 168 -6.03 5.52 6.99
N ALA A 169 -5.24 4.78 7.75
CA ALA A 169 -5.74 3.71 8.63
C ALA A 169 -6.69 4.25 9.71
N THR A 170 -6.38 5.43 10.28
CA THR A 170 -7.25 6.10 11.24
C THR A 170 -8.58 6.48 10.61
N ALA A 171 -8.57 7.06 9.42
CA ALA A 171 -9.79 7.40 8.70
C ALA A 171 -10.65 6.15 8.45
N TYR A 172 -10.06 5.07 7.96
CA TYR A 172 -10.80 3.81 7.75
C TYR A 172 -11.30 3.18 9.06
N ALA A 173 -10.53 3.25 10.15
CA ALA A 173 -10.95 2.74 11.46
C ALA A 173 -12.11 3.55 12.06
N VAL A 174 -12.05 4.87 11.96
CA VAL A 174 -13.10 5.77 12.48
C VAL A 174 -14.40 5.63 11.67
N PHE A 175 -14.28 5.57 10.35
CA PHE A 175 -15.41 5.46 9.43
C PHE A 175 -15.71 4.03 8.99
N ALA A 176 -15.24 3.02 9.74
CA ALA A 176 -15.35 1.61 9.37
C ALA A 176 -16.78 1.17 8.99
N GLY A 177 -17.79 1.59 9.74
CA GLY A 177 -19.18 1.27 9.44
C GLY A 177 -19.67 1.86 8.13
N ALA A 178 -19.29 3.08 7.79
CA ALA A 178 -19.59 3.72 6.50
C ALA A 178 -18.77 3.10 5.37
N ALA A 179 -17.48 2.89 5.60
CA ALA A 179 -16.59 2.24 4.64
C ALA A 179 -17.03 0.81 4.32
N GLY A 180 -17.42 0.03 5.33
CA GLY A 180 -17.93 -1.32 5.13
C GLY A 180 -19.21 -1.34 4.28
N ARG A 181 -20.18 -0.44 4.56
CA ARG A 181 -21.39 -0.31 3.73
C ARG A 181 -21.08 0.13 2.30
N LEU A 182 -20.16 1.06 2.13
CA LEU A 182 -19.74 1.53 0.81
C LEU A 182 -19.08 0.38 0.02
N LEU A 183 -18.19 -0.37 0.65
CA LEU A 183 -17.51 -1.51 0.04
C LEU A 183 -18.46 -2.71 -0.20
N ALA A 184 -19.57 -2.81 0.54
CA ALA A 184 -20.62 -3.80 0.28
C ALA A 184 -21.47 -3.45 -0.96
N SER A 185 -21.49 -2.18 -1.39
CA SER A 185 -22.24 -1.76 -2.58
C SER A 185 -21.58 -2.22 -3.87
N PRO A 186 -22.27 -3.00 -4.76
CA PRO A 186 -21.68 -3.46 -6.02
C PRO A 186 -21.21 -2.33 -6.94
N ARG A 187 -21.97 -1.21 -6.94
CA ARG A 187 -21.60 -0.02 -7.74
C ARG A 187 -20.34 0.66 -7.20
N ALA A 188 -20.22 0.78 -5.88
CA ALA A 188 -19.05 1.37 -5.26
C ALA A 188 -17.81 0.47 -5.46
N GLN A 189 -17.94 -0.85 -5.28
CA GLN A 189 -16.89 -1.82 -5.56
C GLN A 189 -16.39 -1.70 -7.01
N ARG A 190 -17.33 -1.66 -7.97
CA ARG A 190 -16.98 -1.49 -9.39
C ARG A 190 -16.19 -0.21 -9.63
N ARG A 191 -16.68 0.93 -9.15
CA ARG A 191 -15.98 2.23 -9.29
C ARG A 191 -14.60 2.18 -8.64
N PHE A 192 -14.51 1.57 -7.48
CA PHE A 192 -13.27 1.41 -6.74
C PHE A 192 -12.25 0.56 -7.49
N HIS A 193 -12.69 -0.57 -8.04
CA HIS A 193 -11.84 -1.46 -8.81
C HIS A 193 -11.39 -0.81 -10.13
N LEU A 194 -12.25 -0.10 -10.82
CA LEU A 194 -11.90 0.60 -12.05
C LEU A 194 -10.92 1.75 -11.78
N ALA A 195 -11.24 2.65 -10.83
CA ALA A 195 -10.36 3.77 -10.50
C ALA A 195 -9.00 3.30 -9.96
N GLY A 196 -9.01 2.37 -9.00
CA GLY A 196 -7.79 1.82 -8.42
C GLY A 196 -6.94 1.05 -9.44
N GLY A 197 -7.58 0.27 -10.30
CA GLY A 197 -6.89 -0.46 -11.37
C GLY A 197 -6.26 0.49 -12.39
N SER A 198 -6.96 1.56 -12.80
CA SER A 198 -6.42 2.57 -13.72
C SER A 198 -5.23 3.31 -13.12
N LEU A 199 -5.32 3.72 -11.85
CA LEU A 199 -4.25 4.42 -11.15
C LEU A 199 -3.01 3.52 -10.93
N LEU A 200 -3.21 2.26 -10.52
CA LEU A 200 -2.11 1.30 -10.42
C LEU A 200 -1.49 0.98 -11.77
N GLY A 201 -2.30 0.90 -12.83
CA GLY A 201 -1.82 0.71 -14.20
C GLY A 201 -0.95 1.88 -14.66
N ALA A 202 -1.40 3.11 -14.45
CA ALA A 202 -0.62 4.31 -14.75
C ALA A 202 0.69 4.36 -13.96
N ALA A 203 0.65 4.04 -12.64
CA ALA A 203 1.84 3.97 -11.80
C ALA A 203 2.82 2.87 -12.27
N GLY A 204 2.31 1.70 -12.64
CA GLY A 204 3.12 0.60 -13.17
C GLY A 204 3.81 0.96 -14.50
N ILE A 205 3.07 1.58 -15.44
CA ILE A 205 3.63 2.07 -16.70
C ILE A 205 4.70 3.12 -16.43
N TRP A 206 4.39 4.11 -15.59
CA TRP A 206 5.35 5.14 -15.23
C TRP A 206 6.63 4.55 -14.60
N ALA A 207 6.49 3.59 -13.67
CA ALA A 207 7.63 2.90 -13.06
C ALA A 207 8.52 2.18 -14.10
N LEU A 208 7.91 1.56 -15.12
CA LEU A 208 8.66 0.88 -16.18
C LEU A 208 9.36 1.88 -17.12
N MET A 209 8.74 3.03 -17.38
CA MET A 209 9.30 4.08 -18.26
C MET A 209 10.34 4.96 -17.57
N ALA A 210 10.34 5.02 -16.22
CA ALA A 210 11.29 5.82 -15.48
C ALA A 210 12.72 5.40 -15.78
N ARG A 211 13.53 6.35 -16.25
CA ARG A 211 14.95 6.16 -16.52
C ARG A 211 15.71 6.21 -15.21
N ARG A 212 16.83 5.48 -15.14
CA ARG A 212 17.76 5.57 -14.00
C ARG A 212 18.21 7.03 -13.90
N PRO A 213 18.14 7.66 -12.72
CA PRO A 213 18.86 8.91 -12.51
C PRO A 213 20.35 8.64 -12.78
N ALA A 214 20.93 9.42 -13.66
CA ALA A 214 22.37 9.33 -13.97
C ALA A 214 23.21 9.71 -12.76
#